data_cb36593ca6557db07f4a57d1c0fea24b
#
_entry.id   cb36593ca6557db07f4a57d1c0fea24b
#
_cell.length_a   1.000
_cell.length_b   1.000
_cell.length_c   1.000
_cell.angle_alpha   90.00
_cell.angle_beta   90.00
_cell.angle_gamma   90.00
#
_symmetry.space_group_name_H-M   'P 1'
#
loop_
_entity.id
_entity.type
_entity.pdbx_description
1 polymer ?
#
loop_
_entity_poly.entity_id
_entity_poly.type
_entity_poly.pdbx_seq_one_letter_code
_entity_poly.pdbx_strand_id
1 'polypeptide(L)'
;GVRISESLLLRQGQSISDKDVVEKIGLPCFIKPSLGGSSFGVTKVKTREQIQPAITKAFNEAQEVLIEAFMDGTEITCGCYKTKEKSVVFPITEVVTNNEFFDYDAKYNGQVDEITPARISDDLTRRVQTLTSAIYDILGCSGIIRVDYIITAGDKINLLEVNTTPGMTAT
;
A
#
# COMPACT_ATOMS: atom_id res chain seq x y z
N GLY A 1 -13.61 -6.08 10.15
CA GLY A 1 -13.14 -5.18 9.09
C GLY A 1 -11.66 -5.39 8.83
N VAL A 2 -11.19 -4.86 7.70
CA VAL A 2 -9.76 -4.86 7.35
C VAL A 2 -9.10 -3.64 7.98
N ARG A 3 -7.89 -3.80 8.52
CA ARG A 3 -7.09 -2.66 9.00
C ARG A 3 -6.50 -1.92 7.81
N ILE A 4 -6.48 -0.61 7.91
CA ILE A 4 -5.82 0.31 6.96
C ILE A 4 -4.97 1.29 7.75
N SER A 5 -4.11 2.04 7.05
CA SER A 5 -3.42 3.20 7.62
C SER A 5 -4.41 4.27 8.07
N GLU A 6 -4.08 4.99 9.14
CA GLU A 6 -4.74 6.26 9.47
C GLU A 6 -4.53 7.23 8.32
N SER A 7 -5.61 7.86 7.86
CA SER A 7 -5.53 8.70 6.67
C SER A 7 -6.47 9.90 6.70
N LEU A 8 -6.09 10.93 5.94
CA LEU A 8 -6.89 12.12 5.67
C LEU A 8 -7.00 12.31 4.16
N LEU A 9 -8.21 12.58 3.68
CA LEU A 9 -8.47 12.92 2.29
C LEU A 9 -8.70 14.43 2.18
N LEU A 10 -7.93 15.08 1.30
CA LEU A 10 -8.12 16.48 0.93
C LEU A 10 -8.63 16.57 -0.51
N ARG A 11 -9.62 17.41 -0.73
CA ARG A 11 -10.11 17.78 -2.07
C ARG A 11 -9.57 19.13 -2.49
N GLN A 12 -9.46 19.34 -3.79
CA GLN A 12 -9.02 20.63 -4.34
C GLN A 12 -9.83 21.78 -3.75
N GLY A 13 -9.15 22.83 -3.29
CA GLY A 13 -9.75 23.96 -2.58
C GLY A 13 -9.88 23.79 -1.07
N GLN A 14 -9.64 22.59 -0.53
CA GLN A 14 -9.51 22.38 0.91
C GLN A 14 -8.05 22.61 1.34
N SER A 15 -7.87 23.05 2.58
CA SER A 15 -6.56 23.21 3.20
C SER A 15 -6.55 22.54 4.57
N ILE A 16 -5.38 22.12 4.99
CA ILE A 16 -5.11 21.59 6.32
C ILE A 16 -3.82 22.21 6.85
N SER A 17 -3.77 22.53 8.12
CA SER A 17 -2.55 23.04 8.73
C SER A 17 -1.54 21.90 8.95
N ASP A 18 -0.24 22.24 8.91
CA ASP A 18 0.83 21.27 9.23
C ASP A 18 0.67 20.69 10.63
N LYS A 19 0.20 21.53 11.57
CA LYS A 19 -0.07 21.12 12.94
C LYS A 19 -1.14 20.01 12.98
N ASP A 20 -2.25 20.20 12.26
CA ASP A 20 -3.32 19.19 12.22
C ASP A 20 -2.87 17.88 11.57
N VAL A 21 -2.02 17.94 10.53
CA VAL A 21 -1.45 16.73 9.92
C VAL A 21 -0.59 15.99 10.94
N VAL A 22 0.30 16.69 11.64
CA VAL A 22 1.18 16.07 12.65
C VAL A 22 0.37 15.49 13.81
N GLU A 23 -0.68 16.19 14.28
CA GLU A 23 -1.50 15.73 15.40
C GLU A 23 -2.37 14.51 15.05
N LYS A 24 -2.91 14.46 13.81
CA LYS A 24 -3.85 13.40 13.39
C LYS A 24 -3.17 12.20 12.76
N ILE A 25 -2.11 12.43 11.99
CA ILE A 25 -1.43 11.39 11.20
C ILE A 25 -0.07 11.04 11.79
N GLY A 26 0.67 12.04 12.29
CA GLY A 26 2.04 11.88 12.75
C GLY A 26 3.07 12.00 11.62
N LEU A 27 4.34 11.86 12.00
CA LEU A 27 5.48 11.81 11.08
C LEU A 27 6.37 10.60 11.39
N PRO A 28 6.96 9.96 10.39
CA PRO A 28 6.81 10.26 8.97
C PRO A 28 5.41 9.90 8.46
N CYS A 29 4.99 10.53 7.36
CA CYS A 29 3.75 10.19 6.65
C CYS A 29 3.96 10.17 5.14
N PHE A 30 2.99 9.60 4.41
CA PHE A 30 2.96 9.66 2.96
C PHE A 30 1.90 10.64 2.49
N ILE A 31 2.24 11.45 1.49
CA ILE A 31 1.32 12.34 0.80
C ILE A 31 1.32 11.95 -0.67
N LYS A 32 0.15 11.60 -1.21
CA LYS A 32 0.01 11.05 -2.56
C LYS A 32 -1.28 11.51 -3.24
N PRO A 33 -1.30 11.55 -4.59
CA PRO A 33 -2.55 11.66 -5.35
C PRO A 33 -3.47 10.48 -5.01
N SER A 34 -4.78 10.71 -4.89
CA SER A 34 -5.75 9.62 -4.64
C SER A 34 -5.96 8.73 -5.86
N LEU A 35 -5.70 9.28 -7.05
CA LEU A 35 -5.77 8.57 -8.33
C LEU A 35 -4.37 8.50 -8.91
N GLY A 36 -3.89 7.30 -9.18
CA GLY A 36 -2.56 7.08 -9.71
C GLY A 36 -2.08 5.66 -9.45
N GLY A 37 -0.94 5.31 -10.00
CA GLY A 37 -0.30 4.01 -9.83
C GLY A 37 1.21 4.12 -9.78
N SER A 38 1.89 2.99 -9.54
CA SER A 38 3.34 2.89 -9.58
C SER A 38 4.10 3.88 -8.69
N SER A 39 3.50 4.29 -7.58
CA SER A 39 4.06 5.29 -6.64
C SER A 39 4.32 6.68 -7.24
N PHE A 40 3.74 6.99 -8.41
CA PHE A 40 3.90 8.30 -9.05
C PHE A 40 3.26 9.40 -8.18
N GLY A 41 3.99 10.49 -7.97
CA GLY A 41 3.52 11.62 -7.16
C GLY A 41 3.52 11.38 -5.64
N VAL A 42 3.93 10.21 -5.16
CA VAL A 42 4.03 9.90 -3.74
C VAL A 42 5.24 10.62 -3.13
N THR A 43 5.06 11.19 -1.95
CA THR A 43 6.13 11.84 -1.19
C THR A 43 6.13 11.34 0.25
N LYS A 44 7.24 10.77 0.72
CA LYS A 44 7.48 10.47 2.14
C LYS A 44 7.90 11.76 2.84
N VAL A 45 7.06 12.25 3.71
CA VAL A 45 7.26 13.47 4.49
C VAL A 45 7.83 13.11 5.86
N LYS A 46 9.02 13.61 6.18
CA LYS A 46 9.73 13.33 7.44
C LYS A 46 9.69 14.50 8.41
N THR A 47 9.52 15.72 7.90
CA THR A 47 9.50 16.94 8.71
C THR A 47 8.27 17.78 8.38
N ARG A 48 7.89 18.65 9.32
CA ARG A 48 6.71 19.50 9.21
C ARG A 48 6.76 20.43 7.99
N GLU A 49 7.94 20.95 7.69
CA GLU A 49 8.16 21.91 6.59
C GLU A 49 7.92 21.28 5.20
N GLN A 50 7.99 19.95 5.11
CA GLN A 50 7.77 19.21 3.87
C GLN A 50 6.28 19.00 3.54
N ILE A 51 5.37 19.22 4.49
CA ILE A 51 3.94 18.89 4.34
C ILE A 51 3.30 19.68 3.21
N GLN A 52 3.33 21.02 3.26
CA GLN A 52 2.67 21.86 2.25
C GLN A 52 3.26 21.72 0.85
N PRO A 53 4.59 21.66 0.67
CA PRO A 53 5.18 21.36 -0.63
C PRO A 53 4.72 20.01 -1.19
N ALA A 54 4.62 18.97 -0.36
CA ALA A 54 4.16 17.64 -0.78
C ALA A 54 2.67 17.64 -1.18
N ILE A 55 1.81 18.33 -0.41
CA ILE A 55 0.38 18.49 -0.73
C ILE A 55 0.24 19.22 -2.09
N THR A 56 0.97 20.31 -2.28
CA THR A 56 0.96 21.07 -3.54
C THR A 56 1.39 20.21 -4.72
N LYS A 57 2.47 19.44 -4.55
CA LYS A 57 2.95 18.51 -5.57
C LYS A 57 1.89 17.47 -5.93
N ALA A 58 1.24 16.87 -4.93
CA ALA A 58 0.22 15.84 -5.15
C ALA A 58 -1.04 16.42 -5.85
N PHE A 59 -1.45 17.65 -5.53
CA PHE A 59 -2.55 18.34 -6.22
C PHE A 59 -2.26 18.71 -7.68
N ASN A 60 -0.99 18.76 -8.10
CA ASN A 60 -0.67 18.92 -9.52
C ASN A 60 -1.04 17.68 -10.35
N GLU A 61 -1.16 16.52 -9.71
CA GLU A 61 -1.42 15.24 -10.37
C GLU A 61 -2.89 14.77 -10.23
N ALA A 62 -3.63 15.25 -9.21
CA ALA A 62 -4.99 14.81 -8.95
C ALA A 62 -5.82 15.89 -8.22
N GLN A 63 -7.14 15.79 -8.29
CA GLN A 63 -8.06 16.67 -7.56
C GLN A 63 -8.26 16.26 -6.08
N GLU A 64 -7.80 15.09 -5.71
CA GLU A 64 -7.85 14.57 -4.35
C GLU A 64 -6.46 14.08 -3.94
N VAL A 65 -6.08 14.41 -2.71
CA VAL A 65 -4.79 14.06 -2.10
C VAL A 65 -5.04 13.27 -0.83
N LEU A 66 -4.35 12.15 -0.70
CA LEU A 66 -4.39 11.29 0.46
C LEU A 66 -3.13 11.52 1.31
N ILE A 67 -3.31 11.74 2.60
CA ILE A 67 -2.25 11.84 3.60
C ILE A 67 -2.39 10.61 4.51
N GLU A 68 -1.38 9.74 4.53
CA GLU A 68 -1.42 8.47 5.26
C GLU A 68 -0.29 8.36 6.26
N ALA A 69 -0.60 7.82 7.44
CA ALA A 69 0.43 7.48 8.43
C ALA A 69 1.39 6.43 7.88
N PHE A 70 2.67 6.59 8.17
CA PHE A 70 3.67 5.57 7.90
C PHE A 70 3.40 4.34 8.75
N MET A 71 3.44 3.18 8.12
CA MET A 71 3.36 1.89 8.81
C MET A 71 4.73 1.22 8.78
N ASP A 72 5.35 1.07 9.93
CA ASP A 72 6.60 0.34 10.07
C ASP A 72 6.32 -1.16 10.14
N GLY A 73 6.85 -1.91 9.18
CA GLY A 73 6.58 -3.34 9.09
C GLY A 73 7.14 -4.00 7.84
N THR A 74 6.78 -5.27 7.68
CA THR A 74 7.16 -6.08 6.52
C THR A 74 6.10 -5.95 5.43
N GLU A 75 6.51 -5.49 4.25
CA GLU A 75 5.64 -5.45 3.07
C GLU A 75 5.53 -6.84 2.46
N ILE A 76 4.30 -7.26 2.20
CA ILE A 76 3.99 -8.54 1.55
C ILE A 76 2.90 -8.36 0.51
N THR A 77 2.88 -9.25 -0.46
CA THR A 77 1.87 -9.26 -1.52
C THR A 77 1.29 -10.66 -1.69
N CYS A 78 -0.01 -10.74 -1.97
CA CYS A 78 -0.72 -12.00 -2.15
C CYS A 78 -1.67 -11.92 -3.34
N GLY A 79 -1.46 -12.79 -4.31
CA GLY A 79 -2.33 -12.92 -5.47
C GLY A 79 -3.52 -13.83 -5.22
N CYS A 80 -4.64 -13.57 -5.90
CA CYS A 80 -5.84 -14.40 -5.85
C CYS A 80 -6.59 -14.36 -7.18
N TYR A 81 -7.17 -15.50 -7.56
CA TYR A 81 -8.20 -15.55 -8.59
C TYR A 81 -9.26 -16.58 -8.25
N LYS A 82 -10.49 -16.37 -8.72
CA LYS A 82 -11.59 -17.32 -8.59
C LYS A 82 -12.28 -17.51 -9.92
N THR A 83 -12.69 -18.75 -10.16
CA THR A 83 -13.56 -19.16 -11.27
C THR A 83 -14.77 -19.88 -10.69
N LYS A 84 -15.70 -20.30 -11.53
CA LYS A 84 -16.83 -21.14 -11.09
C LYS A 84 -16.39 -22.48 -10.47
N GLU A 85 -15.20 -22.96 -10.85
CA GLU A 85 -14.70 -24.30 -10.47
C GLU A 85 -13.56 -24.25 -9.44
N LYS A 86 -12.83 -23.12 -9.37
CA LYS A 86 -11.61 -23.02 -8.58
C LYS A 86 -11.54 -21.69 -7.83
N SER A 87 -11.06 -21.77 -6.59
CA SER A 87 -10.61 -20.61 -5.81
C SER A 87 -9.13 -20.85 -5.47
N VAL A 88 -8.27 -19.97 -5.97
CA VAL A 88 -6.82 -20.08 -5.79
C VAL A 88 -6.30 -18.80 -5.15
N VAL A 89 -5.62 -18.96 -4.02
CA VAL A 89 -4.81 -17.92 -3.39
C VAL A 89 -3.36 -18.36 -3.49
N PHE A 90 -2.53 -17.50 -4.08
CA PHE A 90 -1.13 -17.82 -4.34
C PHE A 90 -0.28 -17.80 -3.06
N PRO A 91 0.93 -18.37 -3.11
CA PRO A 91 1.93 -18.14 -2.08
C PRO A 91 2.15 -16.63 -1.88
N ILE A 92 2.45 -16.26 -0.65
CA ILE A 92 2.72 -14.86 -0.30
C ILE A 92 4.17 -14.55 -0.67
N THR A 93 4.38 -13.36 -1.25
CA THR A 93 5.71 -12.83 -1.55
C THR A 93 6.03 -11.70 -0.58
N GLU A 94 7.22 -11.72 0.01
CA GLU A 94 7.78 -10.63 0.78
C GLU A 94 8.53 -9.69 -0.15
N VAL A 95 8.27 -8.39 0.00
CA VAL A 95 8.91 -7.33 -0.77
C VAL A 95 9.98 -6.70 0.10
N VAL A 96 11.25 -6.89 -0.27
CA VAL A 96 12.39 -6.35 0.46
C VAL A 96 13.02 -5.24 -0.37
N THR A 97 13.07 -4.04 0.18
CA THR A 97 13.73 -2.90 -0.47
C THR A 97 14.90 -2.43 0.37
N ASN A 98 16.02 -2.15 -0.26
CA ASN A 98 17.18 -1.53 0.37
C ASN A 98 17.02 -0.01 0.51
N ASN A 99 15.97 0.56 -0.09
CA ASN A 99 15.63 1.97 0.01
C ASN A 99 14.72 2.22 1.21
N GLU A 100 14.75 3.45 1.74
CA GLU A 100 13.85 3.87 2.83
C GLU A 100 12.37 3.79 2.45
N PHE A 101 12.07 3.56 1.16
CA PHE A 101 10.74 3.57 0.63
C PHE A 101 10.72 2.90 -0.77
N PHE A 102 9.68 2.12 -1.05
CA PHE A 102 9.42 1.48 -2.34
C PHE A 102 8.86 2.50 -3.33
N ASP A 103 9.72 3.40 -3.83
CA ASP A 103 9.36 4.42 -4.81
C ASP A 103 9.41 3.89 -6.25
N TYR A 104 9.11 4.78 -7.20
CA TYR A 104 9.14 4.46 -8.61
C TYR A 104 10.53 3.97 -9.06
N ASP A 105 11.58 4.59 -8.56
CA ASP A 105 12.96 4.23 -8.94
C ASP A 105 13.35 2.86 -8.38
N ALA A 106 12.94 2.53 -7.16
CA ALA A 106 13.16 1.21 -6.58
C ALA A 106 12.44 0.11 -7.37
N LYS A 107 11.20 0.36 -7.83
CA LYS A 107 10.40 -0.61 -8.63
C LYS A 107 11.05 -0.97 -9.96
N TYR A 108 11.70 -0.03 -10.62
CA TYR A 108 12.16 -0.23 -12.00
C TYR A 108 13.68 -0.36 -12.15
N ASN A 109 14.45 -0.08 -11.09
CA ASN A 109 15.92 -0.13 -11.13
C ASN A 109 16.51 -1.37 -10.43
N GLY A 110 15.72 -2.41 -10.15
CA GLY A 110 16.19 -3.67 -9.59
C GLY A 110 16.71 -3.58 -8.15
N GLN A 111 16.23 -2.61 -7.37
CA GLN A 111 16.60 -2.42 -5.96
C GLN A 111 15.61 -3.10 -4.99
N VAL A 112 14.83 -4.04 -5.51
CA VAL A 112 13.80 -4.77 -4.77
C VAL A 112 14.05 -6.26 -4.92
N ASP A 113 14.14 -6.96 -3.80
CA ASP A 113 14.16 -8.40 -3.75
C ASP A 113 12.76 -8.93 -3.43
N GLU A 114 12.25 -9.86 -4.22
CA GLU A 114 10.99 -10.56 -3.99
C GLU A 114 11.27 -11.96 -3.48
N ILE A 115 10.83 -12.28 -2.26
CA ILE A 115 11.08 -13.57 -1.62
C ILE A 115 9.77 -14.34 -1.54
N THR A 116 9.67 -15.46 -2.28
CA THR A 116 8.51 -16.35 -2.26
C THR A 116 8.93 -17.79 -1.92
N PRO A 117 8.32 -18.40 -0.89
CA PRO A 117 7.34 -17.86 0.04
C PRO A 117 7.93 -16.83 1.01
N ALA A 118 7.09 -15.88 1.44
CA ALA A 118 7.45 -14.85 2.42
C ALA A 118 7.95 -15.46 3.75
N ARG A 119 8.89 -14.80 4.40
CA ARG A 119 9.49 -15.23 5.68
C ARG A 119 8.61 -14.86 6.87
N ILE A 120 7.38 -15.37 6.87
CA ILE A 120 6.38 -15.16 7.92
C ILE A 120 5.90 -16.52 8.47
N SER A 121 5.24 -16.53 9.63
CA SER A 121 4.73 -17.77 10.23
C SER A 121 3.60 -18.38 9.39
N ASP A 122 3.42 -19.71 9.53
CA ASP A 122 2.32 -20.43 8.87
C ASP A 122 0.94 -19.91 9.29
N ASP A 123 0.81 -19.48 10.55
CA ASP A 123 -0.44 -18.87 11.03
C ASP A 123 -0.73 -17.56 10.32
N LEU A 124 0.25 -16.68 10.23
CA LEU A 124 0.12 -15.40 9.54
C LEU A 124 -0.14 -15.62 8.04
N THR A 125 0.54 -16.58 7.42
CA THR A 125 0.30 -16.99 6.03
C THR A 125 -1.18 -17.34 5.80
N ARG A 126 -1.75 -18.23 6.63
CA ARG A 126 -3.17 -18.61 6.52
C ARG A 126 -4.11 -17.42 6.71
N ARG A 127 -3.82 -16.54 7.67
CA ARG A 127 -4.64 -15.35 7.92
C ARG A 127 -4.63 -14.39 6.75
N VAL A 128 -3.46 -14.10 6.15
CA VAL A 128 -3.32 -13.25 4.97
C VAL A 128 -4.06 -13.86 3.78
N GLN A 129 -3.87 -15.16 3.51
CA GLN A 129 -4.55 -15.83 2.39
C GLN A 129 -6.08 -15.83 2.55
N THR A 130 -6.57 -16.09 3.76
CA THR A 130 -8.01 -16.01 4.07
C THR A 130 -8.55 -14.60 3.86
N LEU A 131 -7.81 -13.59 4.31
CA LEU A 131 -8.19 -12.19 4.14
C LEU A 131 -8.21 -11.78 2.66
N THR A 132 -7.19 -12.19 1.89
CA THR A 132 -7.13 -11.93 0.44
C THR A 132 -8.31 -12.53 -0.30
N SER A 133 -8.67 -13.77 0.03
CA SER A 133 -9.85 -14.44 -0.53
C SER A 133 -11.16 -13.70 -0.18
N ALA A 134 -11.29 -13.22 1.05
CA ALA A 134 -12.45 -12.46 1.49
C ALA A 134 -12.55 -11.08 0.79
N ILE A 135 -11.42 -10.38 0.62
CA ILE A 135 -11.36 -9.11 -0.11
C ILE A 135 -11.81 -9.31 -1.55
N TYR A 136 -11.35 -10.39 -2.21
CA TYR A 136 -11.78 -10.74 -3.55
C TYR A 136 -13.30 -10.80 -3.69
N ASP A 137 -13.96 -11.49 -2.75
CA ASP A 137 -15.42 -11.67 -2.77
C ASP A 137 -16.16 -10.36 -2.45
N ILE A 138 -15.71 -9.63 -1.42
CA ILE A 138 -16.34 -8.38 -0.97
C ILE A 138 -16.33 -7.31 -2.07
N LEU A 139 -15.22 -7.22 -2.81
CA LEU A 139 -15.07 -6.26 -3.90
C LEU A 139 -15.70 -6.74 -5.22
N GLY A 140 -16.24 -7.96 -5.27
CA GLY A 140 -16.78 -8.53 -6.50
C GLY A 140 -15.74 -8.64 -7.62
N CYS A 141 -14.52 -8.98 -7.27
CA CYS A 141 -13.41 -9.05 -8.23
C CYS A 141 -13.63 -10.14 -9.27
N SER A 142 -13.04 -9.96 -10.45
CA SER A 142 -12.95 -10.96 -11.51
C SER A 142 -11.52 -10.98 -12.09
N GLY A 143 -11.10 -12.17 -12.59
CA GLY A 143 -9.73 -12.35 -13.05
C GLY A 143 -8.72 -12.48 -11.89
N ILE A 144 -7.47 -12.15 -12.17
CA ILE A 144 -6.38 -12.18 -11.18
C ILE A 144 -6.28 -10.81 -10.52
N ILE A 145 -6.21 -10.81 -9.19
CA ILE A 145 -5.87 -9.61 -8.41
C ILE A 145 -4.60 -9.85 -7.59
N ARG A 146 -3.95 -8.78 -7.17
CA ARG A 146 -2.90 -8.78 -6.16
C ARG A 146 -3.28 -7.81 -5.05
N VAL A 147 -3.15 -8.25 -3.82
CA VAL A 147 -3.40 -7.42 -2.64
C VAL A 147 -2.08 -7.24 -1.90
N ASP A 148 -1.74 -5.99 -1.65
CA ASP A 148 -0.51 -5.60 -1.00
C ASP A 148 -0.82 -5.22 0.47
N TYR A 149 0.02 -5.68 1.40
CA TYR A 149 -0.17 -5.52 2.84
C TYR A 149 1.12 -5.10 3.52
N ILE A 150 0.99 -4.50 4.70
CA ILE A 150 2.09 -4.29 5.63
C ILE A 150 1.77 -5.02 6.94
N ILE A 151 2.68 -5.90 7.35
CA ILE A 151 2.61 -6.60 8.63
C ILE A 151 3.36 -5.76 9.65
N THR A 152 2.62 -5.18 10.59
CA THR A 152 3.19 -4.38 11.68
C THR A 152 3.31 -5.19 12.97
N ALA A 153 3.95 -4.59 13.99
CA ALA A 153 4.19 -5.24 15.27
C ALA A 153 2.94 -5.93 15.84
N GLY A 154 3.13 -7.16 16.36
CA GLY A 154 2.06 -8.03 16.87
C GLY A 154 1.23 -8.69 15.78
N ASP A 155 1.85 -8.99 14.62
CA ASP A 155 1.23 -9.70 13.48
C ASP A 155 -0.08 -9.06 13.01
N LYS A 156 -0.11 -7.72 13.00
CA LYS A 156 -1.26 -6.97 12.51
C LYS A 156 -1.15 -6.82 11.01
N ILE A 157 -2.14 -7.37 10.30
CA ILE A 157 -2.25 -7.30 8.84
C ILE A 157 -2.95 -5.99 8.48
N ASN A 158 -2.26 -5.08 7.79
CA ASN A 158 -2.83 -3.83 7.31
C ASN A 158 -2.85 -3.84 5.79
N LEU A 159 -4.03 -3.58 5.21
CA LEU A 159 -4.21 -3.46 3.77
C LEU A 159 -3.55 -2.17 3.29
N LEU A 160 -2.72 -2.29 2.26
CA LEU A 160 -2.08 -1.18 1.58
C LEU A 160 -2.81 -0.84 0.29
N GLU A 161 -2.96 -1.83 -0.61
CA GLU A 161 -3.52 -1.61 -1.95
C GLU A 161 -4.16 -2.89 -2.50
N VAL A 162 -5.17 -2.72 -3.37
CA VAL A 162 -5.74 -3.81 -4.17
C VAL A 162 -5.51 -3.50 -5.65
N ASN A 163 -4.70 -4.32 -6.30
CA ASN A 163 -4.39 -4.21 -7.72
C ASN A 163 -5.30 -5.16 -8.51
N THR A 164 -6.30 -4.60 -9.19
CA THR A 164 -7.27 -5.38 -9.99
C THR A 164 -6.75 -5.74 -11.39
N THR A 165 -5.63 -5.15 -11.79
CA THR A 165 -4.88 -5.47 -13.01
C THR A 165 -3.39 -5.47 -12.66
N PRO A 166 -2.91 -6.50 -11.93
CA PRO A 166 -1.53 -6.52 -11.46
C PRO A 166 -0.56 -6.65 -12.63
N GLY A 167 0.63 -6.04 -12.48
CA GLY A 167 1.75 -6.29 -13.40
C GLY A 167 2.13 -7.77 -13.40
N MET A 168 2.39 -8.32 -14.58
CA MET A 168 2.72 -9.73 -14.80
C MET A 168 4.07 -9.88 -15.50
N THR A 169 4.95 -8.88 -15.42
CA THR A 169 6.30 -8.93 -15.98
C THR A 169 7.23 -9.71 -15.07
N ALA A 170 8.21 -10.40 -15.67
CA ALA A 170 9.32 -10.97 -14.90
C ALA A 170 10.13 -9.83 -14.26
N THR A 171 10.40 -9.95 -12.98
CA THR A 171 11.29 -9.07 -12.22
C THR A 171 12.68 -9.68 -12.14
#